data_545b57a0d8a52c02c3b74e8c990ebbb4
#
_entry.id   545b57a0d8a52c02c3b74e8c990ebbb4
#
_cell.length_a   1.000
_cell.length_b   1.000
_cell.length_c   1.000
_cell.angle_alpha   90.00
_cell.angle_beta   90.00
_cell.angle_gamma   90.00
#
_symmetry.space_group_name_H-M   'P 1'
#
loop_
_entity.id
_entity.type
_entity.pdbx_description
1 polymer ?
#
loop_
_entity_poly.entity_id
_entity_poly.type
_entity_poly.pdbx_seq_one_letter_code
_entity_poly.pdbx_strand_id
1 'polypeptide(L)'
;MRKALAVVFLGASPASAETAADDARLSCRRESAPGRVLCELEVEVPRGRLAWADALVVGTPGFARALRTRVGPRSATGGTPRRLRLPLALAATSTGAGELVVRARFVACEPGAGGRELCSPHVRSVSARVEVGPSS
;
A
#
# COMPACT_ATOMS: atom_id res chain seq x y z
N MET A 1 3.85 -59.27 -2.01
CA MET A 1 4.61 -58.06 -1.80
C MET A 1 3.75 -56.87 -2.16
N ARG A 2 3.30 -56.15 -1.16
CA ARG A 2 2.49 -54.95 -1.39
C ARG A 2 3.43 -53.75 -1.31
N LYS A 3 3.61 -53.03 -2.43
CA LYS A 3 4.31 -51.77 -2.44
C LYS A 3 3.38 -50.67 -1.92
N ALA A 4 3.65 -50.14 -0.76
CA ALA A 4 2.95 -48.95 -0.26
C ALA A 4 3.44 -47.76 -1.05
N LEU A 5 2.57 -47.19 -1.87
CA LEU A 5 2.79 -45.88 -2.48
C LEU A 5 2.54 -44.82 -1.40
N ALA A 6 3.60 -44.22 -0.92
CA ALA A 6 3.50 -43.01 -0.09
C ALA A 6 3.10 -41.87 -1.00
N VAL A 7 1.85 -41.43 -0.89
CA VAL A 7 1.41 -40.20 -1.52
C VAL A 7 1.92 -39.05 -0.67
N VAL A 8 2.96 -38.38 -1.13
CA VAL A 8 3.44 -37.15 -0.53
C VAL A 8 2.49 -36.07 -0.98
N PHE A 9 1.60 -35.65 -0.08
CA PHE A 9 0.85 -34.42 -0.26
C PHE A 9 1.82 -33.24 -0.05
N LEU A 10 2.31 -32.71 -1.14
CA LEU A 10 2.91 -31.38 -1.12
C LEU A 10 1.79 -30.37 -0.87
N GLY A 11 1.57 -30.04 0.40
CA GLY A 11 0.70 -28.95 0.77
C GLY A 11 1.26 -27.66 0.19
N ALA A 12 0.62 -27.14 -0.85
CA ALA A 12 0.87 -25.79 -1.29
C ALA A 12 0.44 -24.86 -0.15
N SER A 13 1.40 -24.23 0.52
CA SER A 13 1.10 -23.13 1.44
C SER A 13 0.36 -22.06 0.64
N PRO A 14 -0.84 -21.61 1.08
CA PRO A 14 -1.46 -20.48 0.41
C PRO A 14 -0.48 -19.32 0.52
N ALA A 15 0.00 -18.83 -0.61
CA ALA A 15 0.68 -17.56 -0.66
C ALA A 15 -0.23 -16.55 0.02
N SER A 16 0.23 -15.90 1.10
CA SER A 16 -0.50 -14.81 1.70
C SER A 16 -0.85 -13.85 0.57
N ALA A 17 -2.14 -13.67 0.32
CA ALA A 17 -2.59 -12.77 -0.71
C ALA A 17 -2.14 -11.37 -0.32
N GLU A 18 -1.04 -10.93 -0.89
CA GLU A 18 -0.69 -9.52 -0.86
C GLU A 18 -1.78 -8.79 -1.62
N THR A 19 -2.57 -8.01 -0.90
CA THR A 19 -3.64 -7.18 -1.47
C THR A 19 -3.09 -5.94 -2.17
N ALA A 20 -1.76 -5.79 -2.23
CA ALA A 20 -1.11 -4.72 -2.95
C ALA A 20 -1.22 -4.96 -4.46
N ALA A 21 -1.83 -4.04 -5.18
CA ALA A 21 -1.72 -3.96 -6.63
C ALA A 21 -0.25 -3.71 -7.01
N ASP A 22 0.19 -4.20 -8.17
CA ASP A 22 1.59 -4.11 -8.63
C ASP A 22 2.13 -2.67 -8.71
N ASP A 23 1.23 -1.68 -8.85
CA ASP A 23 1.55 -0.26 -9.02
C ASP A 23 1.35 0.58 -7.75
N ALA A 24 0.78 0.03 -6.70
CA ALA A 24 0.57 0.74 -5.45
C ALA A 24 0.82 -0.18 -4.24
N ARG A 25 1.61 0.31 -3.28
CA ARG A 25 1.96 -0.42 -2.05
C ARG A 25 1.80 0.47 -0.85
N LEU A 26 1.18 -0.05 0.19
CA LEU A 26 1.01 0.62 1.46
C LEU A 26 1.75 -0.15 2.54
N SER A 27 2.51 0.55 3.37
CA SER A 27 3.20 -0.02 4.52
C SER A 27 3.07 0.90 5.72
N CYS A 28 3.02 0.32 6.91
CA CYS A 28 3.01 1.05 8.18
C CYS A 28 4.09 0.52 9.09
N ARG A 29 4.73 1.40 9.86
CA ARG A 29 5.67 1.02 10.90
C ARG A 29 4.92 0.44 12.08
N ARG A 30 5.43 -0.63 12.64
CA ARG A 30 4.96 -1.14 13.91
C ARG A 30 5.42 -0.22 15.04
N GLU A 31 4.51 0.07 15.99
CA GLU A 31 4.82 0.88 17.17
C GLU A 31 4.57 0.07 18.44
N SER A 32 5.45 0.23 19.44
CA SER A 32 5.34 -0.48 20.71
C SER A 32 4.33 0.12 21.66
N ALA A 33 3.95 1.37 21.48
CA ALA A 33 3.04 2.13 22.35
C ALA A 33 2.13 3.03 21.52
N PRO A 34 0.95 3.42 22.07
CA PRO A 34 0.07 4.39 21.44
C PRO A 34 0.78 5.70 21.11
N GLY A 35 0.31 6.39 20.11
CA GLY A 35 0.88 7.61 19.60
C GLY A 35 0.85 7.64 18.07
N ARG A 36 1.85 8.28 17.49
CA ARG A 36 1.94 8.46 16.05
C ARG A 36 2.39 7.18 15.35
N VAL A 37 1.64 6.75 14.35
CA VAL A 37 1.99 5.64 13.47
C VAL A 37 2.28 6.20 12.08
N LEU A 38 3.47 5.95 11.58
CA LEU A 38 3.89 6.40 10.25
C LEU A 38 3.66 5.31 9.21
N CYS A 39 2.99 5.68 8.14
CA CYS A 39 2.73 4.85 6.99
C CYS A 39 3.24 5.52 5.72
N GLU A 40 3.39 4.75 4.67
CA GLU A 40 3.83 5.26 3.37
C GLU A 40 3.06 4.56 2.26
N LEU A 41 2.51 5.34 1.34
CA LEU A 41 2.00 4.83 0.08
C LEU A 41 3.06 5.07 -1.00
N GLU A 42 3.47 4.01 -1.66
CA GLU A 42 4.33 4.08 -2.84
C GLU A 42 3.52 3.75 -4.08
N VAL A 43 3.55 4.64 -5.05
CA VAL A 43 2.94 4.43 -6.37
C VAL A 43 4.07 4.38 -7.39
N GLU A 44 4.12 3.32 -8.18
CA GLU A 44 5.14 3.13 -9.21
C GLU A 44 4.48 2.61 -10.48
N VAL A 45 4.77 3.25 -11.61
CA VAL A 45 4.32 2.80 -12.92
C VAL A 45 5.45 2.06 -13.64
N PRO A 46 5.14 0.94 -14.35
CA PRO A 46 6.17 0.12 -14.97
C PRO A 46 6.80 0.78 -16.19
N ARG A 47 6.08 1.68 -16.85
CA ARG A 47 6.50 2.36 -18.06
C ARG A 47 6.01 3.80 -18.10
N GLY A 48 6.70 4.64 -18.89
CA GLY A 48 6.32 6.03 -19.03
C GLY A 48 6.64 6.84 -17.78
N ARG A 49 5.72 7.68 -17.37
CA ARG A 49 5.87 8.54 -16.21
C ARG A 49 4.60 8.60 -15.36
N LEU A 50 4.79 8.86 -14.10
CA LEU A 50 3.72 9.16 -13.15
C LEU A 50 3.51 10.67 -13.16
N ALA A 51 2.39 11.12 -13.71
CA ALA A 51 2.10 12.54 -13.83
C ALA A 51 1.57 13.14 -12.53
N TRP A 52 0.87 12.34 -11.75
CA TRP A 52 0.23 12.77 -10.52
C TRP A 52 -0.19 11.56 -9.69
N ALA A 53 -0.18 11.68 -8.38
CA ALA A 53 -0.74 10.68 -7.46
C ALA A 53 -1.23 11.33 -6.17
N ASP A 54 -2.27 10.76 -5.57
CA ASP A 54 -2.67 11.09 -4.21
C ASP A 54 -3.14 9.85 -3.45
N ALA A 55 -3.27 10.01 -2.16
CA ALA A 55 -3.79 8.99 -1.25
C ALA A 55 -5.04 9.50 -0.55
N LEU A 56 -6.11 8.70 -0.56
CA LEU A 56 -7.30 8.94 0.25
C LEU A 56 -7.41 7.85 1.30
N VAL A 57 -7.46 8.22 2.56
CA VAL A 57 -7.72 7.29 3.65
C VAL A 57 -9.21 6.99 3.67
N VAL A 58 -9.58 5.74 3.44
CA VAL A 58 -10.98 5.30 3.40
C VAL A 58 -11.38 4.41 4.57
N GLY A 59 -10.42 3.89 5.32
CA GLY A 59 -10.68 3.11 6.52
C GLY A 59 -9.48 3.08 7.45
N THR A 60 -9.74 3.17 8.75
CA THR A 60 -8.71 3.09 9.80
C THR A 60 -9.14 2.07 10.85
N PRO A 61 -8.17 1.45 11.59
CA PRO A 61 -8.52 0.67 12.77
C PRO A 61 -9.29 1.51 13.78
N GLY A 62 -10.17 0.89 14.56
CA GLY A 62 -10.99 1.59 15.55
C GLY A 62 -10.21 2.31 16.65
N PHE A 63 -8.94 1.92 16.89
CA PHE A 63 -8.05 2.53 17.89
C PHE A 63 -7.18 3.67 17.32
N ALA A 64 -7.34 4.01 16.05
CA ALA A 64 -6.51 5.02 15.40
C ALA A 64 -7.33 5.89 14.45
N ARG A 65 -6.89 7.11 14.25
CA ARG A 65 -7.47 8.04 13.29
C ARG A 65 -6.39 8.59 12.35
N ALA A 66 -6.76 8.89 11.13
CA ALA A 66 -5.86 9.54 10.20
C ALA A 66 -5.66 11.01 10.60
N LEU A 67 -4.41 11.47 10.60
CA LEU A 67 -4.10 12.90 10.81
C LEU A 67 -4.54 13.74 9.62
N ARG A 68 -4.47 13.17 8.43
CA ARG A 68 -5.03 13.72 7.20
C ARG A 68 -5.76 12.62 6.45
N THR A 69 -6.91 12.91 5.91
CA THR A 69 -7.68 11.95 5.10
C THR A 69 -7.24 11.95 3.64
N ARG A 70 -6.53 12.98 3.21
CA ARG A 70 -5.98 13.08 1.87
C ARG A 70 -4.54 13.59 1.93
N VAL A 71 -3.67 12.94 1.18
CA VAL A 71 -2.27 13.37 1.00
C VAL A 71 -1.99 13.47 -0.49
N GLY A 72 -1.63 14.65 -0.94
CA GLY A 72 -1.34 14.93 -2.34
C GLY A 72 0.14 14.97 -2.66
N PRO A 73 0.49 15.19 -3.94
CA PRO A 73 1.88 15.13 -4.41
C PRO A 73 2.81 16.18 -3.79
N ARG A 74 2.28 17.28 -3.28
CA ARG A 74 3.08 18.30 -2.58
C ARG A 74 3.69 17.80 -1.28
N SER A 75 3.11 16.77 -0.68
CA SER A 75 3.60 16.15 0.55
C SER A 75 4.54 14.98 0.30
N ALA A 76 4.85 14.66 -0.95
CA ALA A 76 5.72 13.55 -1.29
C ALA A 76 7.10 13.68 -0.63
N THR A 77 7.59 12.57 -0.07
CA THR A 77 8.89 12.48 0.60
C THR A 77 10.01 12.04 -0.33
N GLY A 78 9.68 11.58 -1.52
CA GLY A 78 10.63 11.19 -2.53
C GLY A 78 9.93 10.71 -3.78
N GLY A 79 10.68 10.69 -4.88
CA GLY A 79 10.14 10.23 -6.13
C GLY A 79 11.15 10.21 -7.27
N THR A 80 10.76 9.53 -8.31
CA THR A 80 11.40 9.49 -9.64
C THR A 80 10.32 9.81 -10.66
N PRO A 81 10.63 9.95 -11.96
CA PRO A 81 9.57 10.12 -12.95
C PRO A 81 8.51 9.01 -12.97
N ARG A 82 8.84 7.82 -12.45
CA ARG A 82 7.92 6.66 -12.42
C ARG A 82 7.40 6.29 -11.03
N ARG A 83 7.89 6.93 -9.98
CA ARG A 83 7.58 6.56 -8.59
C ARG A 83 7.36 7.78 -7.72
N LEU A 84 6.37 7.70 -6.83
CA LEU A 84 6.10 8.72 -5.84
C LEU A 84 5.82 8.06 -4.48
N ARG A 85 6.38 8.62 -3.42
CA ARG A 85 6.15 8.21 -2.03
C ARG A 85 5.36 9.27 -1.30
N LEU A 86 4.22 8.86 -0.77
CA LEU A 86 3.31 9.73 -0.03
C LEU A 86 3.28 9.32 1.45
N PRO A 87 3.68 10.21 2.37
CA PRO A 87 3.66 9.93 3.80
C PRO A 87 2.23 10.02 4.34
N LEU A 88 1.86 9.07 5.17
CA LEU A 88 0.60 9.04 5.89
C LEU A 88 0.89 8.90 7.38
N ALA A 89 0.08 9.50 8.22
CA ALA A 89 0.23 9.37 9.66
C ALA A 89 -1.12 9.12 10.32
N LEU A 90 -1.10 8.22 11.30
CA LEU A 90 -2.23 7.94 12.17
C LEU A 90 -1.89 8.37 13.58
N ALA A 91 -2.92 8.68 14.36
CA ALA A 91 -2.82 8.85 15.81
C ALA A 91 -3.56 7.67 16.46
N ALA A 92 -2.80 6.79 17.09
CA ALA A 92 -3.35 5.65 17.84
C ALA A 92 -3.57 6.03 19.30
N THR A 93 -4.77 5.79 19.81
CA THR A 93 -5.15 6.11 21.18
C THR A 93 -5.03 4.92 22.13
N SER A 94 -4.92 3.72 21.58
CA SER A 94 -4.74 2.50 22.36
C SER A 94 -3.93 1.47 21.57
N THR A 95 -3.55 0.38 22.23
CA THR A 95 -2.93 -0.76 21.57
C THR A 95 -3.95 -1.54 20.76
N GLY A 96 -3.50 -2.23 19.74
CA GLY A 96 -4.34 -3.05 18.90
C GLY A 96 -3.67 -3.44 17.59
N ALA A 97 -4.41 -4.20 16.81
CA ALA A 97 -4.04 -4.57 15.46
C ALA A 97 -5.27 -4.41 14.55
N GLY A 98 -5.05 -3.91 13.36
CA GLY A 98 -6.12 -3.69 12.40
C GLY A 98 -5.56 -3.26 11.06
N GLU A 99 -6.42 -2.79 10.17
CA GLU A 99 -6.01 -2.40 8.84
C GLU A 99 -6.27 -0.93 8.56
N LEU A 100 -5.30 -0.31 7.91
CA LEU A 100 -5.45 0.96 7.20
C LEU A 100 -5.81 0.65 5.76
N VAL A 101 -6.88 1.23 5.25
CA VAL A 101 -7.29 1.10 3.86
C VAL A 101 -7.18 2.45 3.18
N VAL A 102 -6.47 2.47 2.08
CA VAL A 102 -6.17 3.68 1.31
C VAL A 102 -6.58 3.47 -0.14
N ARG A 103 -7.19 4.48 -0.71
CA ARG A 103 -7.41 4.56 -2.14
C ARG A 103 -6.30 5.39 -2.76
N ALA A 104 -5.46 4.74 -3.58
CA ALA A 104 -4.44 5.39 -4.38
C ALA A 104 -5.06 5.82 -5.70
N ARG A 105 -4.96 7.10 -6.01
CA ARG A 105 -5.38 7.63 -7.31
C ARG A 105 -4.15 8.17 -8.01
N PHE A 106 -4.01 7.87 -9.28
CA PHE A 106 -2.83 8.35 -10.02
C PHE A 106 -3.11 8.44 -11.52
N VAL A 107 -2.30 9.23 -12.18
CA VAL A 107 -2.31 9.40 -13.62
C VAL A 107 -0.97 8.93 -14.17
N ALA A 108 -1.00 7.90 -14.99
CA ALA A 108 0.14 7.36 -15.70
C ALA A 108 0.12 7.81 -17.15
N CYS A 109 1.26 8.25 -17.65
CA CYS A 109 1.42 8.72 -19.02
C CYS A 109 2.45 7.85 -19.73
N GLU A 110 2.09 7.38 -20.94
CA GLU A 110 2.97 6.57 -21.79
C GLU A 110 3.17 7.24 -23.14
N PRO A 111 4.33 7.03 -23.79
CA PRO A 111 4.50 7.49 -25.16
C PRO A 111 3.50 6.81 -26.10
N GLY A 112 2.80 7.61 -26.90
CA GLY A 112 1.85 7.14 -27.91
C GLY A 112 2.40 7.31 -29.32
N ALA A 113 1.62 6.90 -30.31
CA ALA A 113 1.95 7.06 -31.70
C ALA A 113 2.10 8.54 -32.09
N GLY A 114 3.07 8.87 -32.96
CA GLY A 114 3.29 10.23 -33.43
C GLY A 114 3.89 11.20 -32.41
N GLY A 115 4.57 10.68 -31.36
CA GLY A 115 5.21 11.49 -30.35
C GLY A 115 4.24 12.11 -29.33
N ARG A 116 2.98 11.71 -29.33
CA ARG A 116 1.98 12.15 -28.37
C ARG A 116 2.01 11.28 -27.12
N GLU A 117 1.97 11.92 -25.98
CA GLU A 117 1.85 11.24 -24.70
C GLU A 117 0.37 10.91 -24.42
N LEU A 118 0.11 9.66 -24.03
CA LEU A 118 -1.23 9.19 -23.63
C LEU A 118 -1.26 9.02 -22.11
N CYS A 119 -2.13 9.77 -21.45
CA CYS A 119 -2.29 9.75 -20.01
C CYS A 119 -3.62 9.09 -19.62
N SER A 120 -3.59 8.22 -18.62
CA SER A 120 -4.76 7.50 -18.14
C SER A 120 -4.88 7.58 -16.63
N PRO A 121 -6.08 7.83 -16.08
CA PRO A 121 -6.31 7.78 -14.64
C PRO A 121 -6.46 6.33 -14.16
N HIS A 122 -5.96 6.09 -12.94
CA HIS A 122 -6.07 4.80 -12.27
C HIS A 122 -6.48 5.00 -10.82
N VAL A 123 -7.20 4.02 -10.29
CA VAL A 123 -7.59 3.95 -8.87
C VAL A 123 -7.26 2.55 -8.37
N ARG A 124 -6.57 2.47 -7.22
CA ARG A 124 -6.25 1.21 -6.55
C ARG A 124 -6.62 1.30 -5.08
N SER A 125 -7.29 0.27 -4.59
CA SER A 125 -7.51 0.11 -3.15
C SER A 125 -6.40 -0.76 -2.59
N VAL A 126 -5.69 -0.26 -1.59
CA VAL A 126 -4.60 -0.96 -0.93
C VAL A 126 -4.79 -0.91 0.57
N SER A 127 -4.28 -1.91 1.26
CA SER A 127 -4.36 -1.99 2.71
C SER A 127 -3.01 -2.34 3.32
N ALA A 128 -2.84 -1.93 4.58
CA ALA A 128 -1.68 -2.31 5.37
C ALA A 128 -2.11 -2.61 6.80
N ARG A 129 -1.41 -3.55 7.41
CA ARG A 129 -1.63 -3.87 8.81
C ARG A 129 -1.03 -2.79 9.69
N VAL A 130 -1.82 -2.35 10.66
CA VAL A 130 -1.41 -1.40 11.70
C VAL A 130 -1.33 -2.17 13.01
N GLU A 131 -0.16 -2.19 13.61
CA GLU A 131 0.09 -2.86 14.88
C GLU A 131 0.68 -1.89 15.88
N VAL A 132 0.00 -1.75 17.02
CA VAL A 132 0.44 -0.92 18.14
C VAL A 132 0.39 -1.77 19.40
N GLY A 133 1.54 -1.92 20.06
CA GLY A 133 1.67 -2.70 21.27
C GLY A 133 2.96 -3.51 21.29
N PRO A 134 3.24 -4.16 22.45
CA PRO A 134 4.45 -4.95 22.60
C PRO A 134 4.45 -6.14 21.64
N SER A 135 5.64 -6.51 21.18
CA SER A 135 5.83 -7.75 20.43
C SER A 135 5.53 -8.95 21.31
N SER A 136 4.62 -9.79 20.87
CA SER A 136 4.41 -11.10 21.48
C SER A 136 5.41 -12.12 20.92
#